data_a8ae99b75e24cbde3883a2081caff69e
#
_entry.id   a8ae99b75e24cbde3883a2081caff69e
#
_cell.length_a   1.000
_cell.length_b   1.000
_cell.length_c   1.000
_cell.angle_alpha   90.00
_cell.angle_beta   90.00
_cell.angle_gamma   90.00
#
_symmetry.space_group_name_H-M   'P 1'
#
loop_
_entity.id
_entity.type
_entity.pdbx_description
1 polymer ?
#
loop_
_entity_poly.entity_id
_entity_poly.type
_entity_poly.pdbx_seq_one_letter_code
_entity_poly.pdbx_strand_id
1 'polypeptide(L)'
;MASPPADEVITQNWSNYDGTRMDFARYLHQMYPDRTIKGWEMQVIKYERNKDASDPLFGTYEYDDQTDTYLTYLSSGTSKMSGQQVRSIRRDYTSGMTMADVCAKHDMPISIFREFKRIHGLTQTASPLSDEELVDDLWEDNALSVVDERRHKADGLMHRQEMRALRKDAEAWRRFEFTILRELKENVLTTANESVPRLSLPAPRNPYAMVVCPTDFHWGKHGWKDEVGETYNFEEARARLFDKTQALIDRISTAPEKIYVGAGSDWFHVDNDAGTTTRGTPQDMCASPAEILITGCRLAREHIDLLRQVAPVEIVMMPGNHDRHSSIALMMYLSAAYEDCPDVTIEVSPKMRRYIPYGNTLLGFTHGDHLSRSTSLPALMANEARKEWGESQHGIWFHGHLHHQTMNEKDGCLILQMPSLAGHDRYHYRAGYTTSTAGLAAYLIDSEEGYIGSFFAPVMHEE
;
A
#
# COMPACT_ATOMS: atom_id res chain seq x y z
N MET A 1 5.52 -48.93 -18.58
CA MET A 1 6.35 -48.01 -19.40
C MET A 1 5.84 -46.59 -19.07
N ALA A 2 6.70 -45.63 -18.87
CA ALA A 2 6.27 -44.27 -18.66
C ALA A 2 5.61 -43.75 -19.95
N SER A 3 4.48 -43.03 -19.83
CA SER A 3 3.80 -42.43 -20.97
C SER A 3 4.72 -41.44 -21.70
N PRO A 4 4.69 -41.42 -23.02
CA PRO A 4 5.48 -40.44 -23.81
C PRO A 4 5.05 -39.00 -23.46
N PRO A 5 5.87 -37.97 -23.77
CA PRO A 5 5.51 -36.57 -23.57
C PRO A 5 4.18 -36.23 -24.21
N ALA A 6 3.32 -35.49 -23.51
CA ALA A 6 1.97 -35.18 -24.01
C ALA A 6 1.96 -34.47 -25.37
N ASP A 7 2.90 -33.56 -25.57
CA ASP A 7 3.00 -32.79 -26.84
C ASP A 7 3.32 -33.70 -28.03
N GLU A 8 4.11 -34.73 -27.85
CA GLU A 8 4.44 -35.71 -28.91
C GLU A 8 3.22 -36.57 -29.27
N VAL A 9 2.49 -37.06 -28.28
CA VAL A 9 1.25 -37.86 -28.47
C VAL A 9 0.16 -37.03 -29.16
N ILE A 10 -0.01 -35.76 -28.75
CA ILE A 10 -1.01 -34.87 -29.34
C ILE A 10 -0.61 -34.50 -30.79
N THR A 11 0.65 -34.18 -31.04
CA THR A 11 1.15 -33.87 -32.40
C THR A 11 0.87 -34.97 -33.39
N GLN A 12 1.05 -36.23 -32.97
CA GLN A 12 0.88 -37.38 -33.86
C GLN A 12 -0.59 -37.74 -34.16
N ASN A 13 -1.52 -37.38 -33.26
CA ASN A 13 -2.87 -37.94 -33.33
C ASN A 13 -3.97 -36.87 -33.46
N TRP A 14 -3.77 -35.62 -32.96
CA TRP A 14 -4.86 -34.64 -32.92
C TRP A 14 -5.29 -34.10 -34.26
N SER A 15 -4.36 -33.84 -35.19
CA SER A 15 -4.68 -33.29 -36.50
C SER A 15 -5.51 -34.23 -37.39
N ASN A 16 -5.54 -35.53 -37.05
CA ASN A 16 -6.26 -36.58 -37.80
C ASN A 16 -7.48 -37.12 -37.05
N TYR A 17 -7.80 -36.53 -35.88
CA TYR A 17 -8.92 -36.96 -35.04
C TYR A 17 -10.18 -36.18 -35.35
N ASP A 18 -11.23 -36.90 -35.79
CA ASP A 18 -12.52 -36.33 -36.16
C ASP A 18 -13.49 -36.38 -34.95
N GLY A 19 -13.33 -35.44 -34.02
CA GLY A 19 -14.14 -35.35 -32.79
C GLY A 19 -13.83 -34.14 -31.97
N THR A 20 -14.56 -33.97 -30.85
CA THR A 20 -14.34 -32.86 -29.93
C THR A 20 -13.05 -33.06 -29.12
N ARG A 21 -12.49 -31.96 -28.56
CA ARG A 21 -11.34 -31.99 -27.61
C ARG A 21 -11.58 -32.96 -26.47
N MET A 22 -12.81 -32.99 -25.95
CA MET A 22 -13.19 -33.87 -24.85
C MET A 22 -13.20 -35.34 -25.26
N ASP A 23 -13.63 -35.65 -26.47
CA ASP A 23 -13.64 -37.03 -26.99
C ASP A 23 -12.22 -37.51 -27.24
N PHE A 24 -11.35 -36.64 -27.75
CA PHE A 24 -9.92 -36.93 -27.89
C PHE A 24 -9.23 -37.11 -26.55
N ALA A 25 -9.55 -36.30 -25.53
CA ALA A 25 -9.05 -36.45 -24.18
C ALA A 25 -9.48 -37.79 -23.55
N ARG A 26 -10.72 -38.25 -23.83
CA ARG A 26 -11.20 -39.60 -23.40
C ARG A 26 -10.44 -40.72 -24.13
N TYR A 27 -10.22 -40.56 -25.44
CA TYR A 27 -9.41 -41.50 -26.22
C TYR A 27 -7.99 -41.59 -25.68
N LEU A 28 -7.34 -40.46 -25.39
CA LEU A 28 -5.98 -40.45 -24.85
C LEU A 28 -5.95 -41.02 -23.41
N HIS A 29 -6.96 -40.84 -22.61
CA HIS A 29 -7.04 -41.40 -21.27
C HIS A 29 -7.16 -42.95 -21.31
N GLN A 30 -7.83 -43.49 -22.29
CA GLN A 30 -7.87 -44.96 -22.49
C GLN A 30 -6.51 -45.54 -22.86
N MET A 31 -5.74 -44.81 -23.69
CA MET A 31 -4.40 -45.20 -24.13
C MET A 31 -3.33 -44.97 -23.05
N TYR A 32 -3.47 -43.91 -22.28
CA TYR A 32 -2.51 -43.44 -21.29
C TYR A 32 -3.23 -43.03 -19.98
N PRO A 33 -3.59 -44.00 -19.12
CA PRO A 33 -4.42 -43.75 -17.93
C PRO A 33 -3.71 -43.04 -16.78
N ASP A 34 -2.44 -42.77 -16.88
CA ASP A 34 -1.62 -42.02 -15.91
C ASP A 34 -2.04 -40.54 -15.79
N ARG A 35 -2.83 -40.03 -16.73
CA ARG A 35 -3.38 -38.69 -16.72
C ARG A 35 -4.89 -38.71 -16.75
N THR A 36 -5.57 -37.82 -16.01
CA THR A 36 -7.03 -37.71 -16.03
C THR A 36 -7.53 -37.18 -17.38
N ILE A 37 -8.80 -37.44 -17.71
CA ILE A 37 -9.44 -36.91 -18.94
C ILE A 37 -9.31 -35.40 -19.01
N LYS A 38 -9.58 -34.69 -17.89
CA LYS A 38 -9.42 -33.22 -17.80
C LYS A 38 -7.95 -32.79 -17.95
N GLY A 39 -7.02 -33.61 -17.47
CA GLY A 39 -5.58 -33.38 -17.65
C GLY A 39 -5.17 -33.49 -19.12
N TRP A 40 -5.71 -34.44 -19.87
CA TRP A 40 -5.48 -34.56 -21.32
C TRP A 40 -6.14 -33.42 -22.10
N GLU A 41 -7.37 -33.05 -21.79
CA GLU A 41 -8.05 -31.91 -22.39
C GLU A 41 -7.24 -30.60 -22.26
N MET A 42 -6.69 -30.34 -21.06
CA MET A 42 -5.83 -29.18 -20.84
C MET A 42 -4.51 -29.21 -21.63
N GLN A 43 -3.94 -30.38 -21.89
CA GLN A 43 -2.75 -30.52 -22.76
C GLN A 43 -3.11 -30.28 -24.24
N VAL A 44 -4.25 -30.76 -24.71
CA VAL A 44 -4.73 -30.47 -26.08
C VAL A 44 -4.94 -28.96 -26.27
N ILE A 45 -5.59 -28.29 -25.32
CA ILE A 45 -5.77 -26.84 -25.34
C ILE A 45 -4.42 -26.10 -25.37
N LYS A 46 -3.45 -26.55 -24.56
CA LYS A 46 -2.11 -25.97 -24.54
C LYS A 46 -1.37 -26.18 -25.86
N TYR A 47 -1.48 -27.36 -26.45
CA TYR A 47 -0.87 -27.69 -27.74
C TYR A 47 -1.43 -26.82 -28.88
N GLU A 48 -2.75 -26.71 -28.98
CA GLU A 48 -3.41 -25.83 -29.96
C GLU A 48 -2.96 -24.39 -29.81
N ARG A 49 -2.96 -23.88 -28.54
CA ARG A 49 -2.49 -22.52 -28.24
C ARG A 49 -1.05 -22.27 -28.66
N ASN A 50 -0.16 -23.25 -28.52
CA ASN A 50 1.24 -23.14 -28.92
C ASN A 50 1.41 -23.24 -30.45
N LYS A 51 0.58 -24.02 -31.13
CA LYS A 51 0.58 -24.17 -32.59
C LYS A 51 0.12 -22.88 -33.26
N ASP A 52 -0.94 -22.27 -32.76
CA ASP A 52 -1.47 -20.99 -33.24
C ASP A 52 -0.51 -19.82 -32.98
N ALA A 53 0.28 -19.88 -31.90
CA ALA A 53 1.30 -18.87 -31.57
C ALA A 53 2.51 -18.89 -32.56
N SER A 54 2.60 -19.87 -33.45
CA SER A 54 3.65 -19.93 -34.50
C SER A 54 3.30 -19.11 -35.75
N ASP A 55 2.06 -18.67 -35.93
CA ASP A 55 1.66 -17.74 -36.99
C ASP A 55 2.01 -16.31 -36.58
N PRO A 56 2.89 -15.59 -37.31
CA PRO A 56 3.29 -14.22 -36.93
C PRO A 56 2.13 -13.21 -36.93
N LEU A 57 1.01 -13.52 -37.58
CA LEU A 57 -0.19 -12.66 -37.58
C LEU A 57 -1.19 -13.03 -36.50
N PHE A 58 -1.05 -14.17 -35.83
CA PHE A 58 -1.97 -14.61 -34.77
C PHE A 58 -2.06 -13.62 -33.63
N GLY A 59 -3.28 -13.25 -33.24
CA GLY A 59 -3.53 -12.31 -32.17
C GLY A 59 -3.38 -10.85 -32.56
N THR A 60 -3.35 -10.53 -33.87
CA THR A 60 -3.31 -9.18 -34.44
C THR A 60 -4.54 -8.92 -35.30
N TYR A 61 -4.65 -7.71 -35.82
CA TYR A 61 -5.62 -7.36 -36.84
C TYR A 61 -4.98 -6.41 -37.86
N GLU A 62 -5.49 -6.44 -39.08
CA GLU A 62 -5.19 -5.49 -40.15
C GLU A 62 -6.45 -4.69 -40.50
N TYR A 63 -6.30 -3.42 -40.84
CA TYR A 63 -7.38 -2.55 -41.27
C TYR A 63 -7.07 -2.01 -42.66
N ASP A 64 -7.99 -2.27 -43.59
CA ASP A 64 -7.97 -1.71 -44.93
C ASP A 64 -8.91 -0.47 -44.98
N ASP A 65 -8.31 0.69 -45.13
CA ASP A 65 -8.99 1.98 -45.17
C ASP A 65 -9.77 2.22 -46.45
N GLN A 66 -9.38 1.57 -47.55
CA GLN A 66 -10.06 1.72 -48.84
C GLN A 66 -11.40 0.98 -48.87
N THR A 67 -11.48 -0.15 -48.19
CA THR A 67 -12.69 -1.00 -48.18
C THR A 67 -13.42 -0.96 -46.85
N ASP A 68 -12.96 -0.17 -45.86
CA ASP A 68 -13.43 -0.12 -44.48
C ASP A 68 -13.63 -1.53 -43.90
N THR A 69 -12.57 -2.35 -43.97
CA THR A 69 -12.63 -3.76 -43.56
C THR A 69 -11.54 -4.11 -42.57
N TYR A 70 -11.88 -4.84 -41.52
CA TYR A 70 -10.96 -5.45 -40.57
C TYR A 70 -10.76 -6.94 -40.86
N LEU A 71 -9.50 -7.36 -40.89
CA LEU A 71 -9.09 -8.78 -40.88
C LEU A 71 -8.55 -9.05 -39.46
N THR A 72 -9.25 -9.85 -38.69
CA THR A 72 -8.82 -10.22 -37.31
C THR A 72 -8.37 -11.67 -37.30
N TYR A 73 -7.13 -11.91 -36.89
CA TYR A 73 -6.49 -13.23 -36.86
C TYR A 73 -6.75 -13.90 -35.50
N LEU A 74 -7.77 -14.73 -35.45
CA LEU A 74 -8.26 -15.47 -34.30
C LEU A 74 -7.73 -16.89 -34.25
N SER A 75 -7.78 -17.57 -33.12
CA SER A 75 -7.43 -18.99 -32.98
C SER A 75 -8.30 -19.93 -33.84
N SER A 76 -9.50 -19.50 -34.17
CA SER A 76 -10.44 -20.23 -35.06
C SER A 76 -10.25 -19.92 -36.53
N GLY A 77 -9.29 -19.07 -36.92
CA GLY A 77 -9.04 -18.60 -38.27
C GLY A 77 -9.25 -17.10 -38.44
N THR A 78 -9.04 -16.60 -39.67
CA THR A 78 -9.18 -15.17 -39.97
C THR A 78 -10.67 -14.78 -40.04
N SER A 79 -11.05 -13.78 -39.26
CA SER A 79 -12.39 -13.18 -39.31
C SER A 79 -12.34 -11.87 -40.10
N LYS A 80 -13.23 -11.73 -41.10
CA LYS A 80 -13.40 -10.50 -41.88
C LYS A 80 -14.68 -9.79 -41.44
N MET A 81 -14.54 -8.54 -40.99
CA MET A 81 -15.67 -7.72 -40.55
C MET A 81 -15.61 -6.32 -41.19
N SER A 82 -16.77 -5.75 -41.51
CA SER A 82 -16.80 -4.34 -41.93
C SER A 82 -16.41 -3.41 -40.78
N GLY A 83 -15.83 -2.25 -41.10
CA GLY A 83 -15.51 -1.25 -40.10
C GLY A 83 -16.72 -0.84 -39.27
N GLN A 84 -17.91 -0.75 -39.88
CA GLN A 84 -19.15 -0.47 -39.19
C GLN A 84 -19.48 -1.53 -38.11
N GLN A 85 -19.30 -2.82 -38.44
CA GLN A 85 -19.51 -3.91 -37.47
C GLN A 85 -18.53 -3.82 -36.31
N VAL A 86 -17.25 -3.63 -36.60
CA VAL A 86 -16.21 -3.53 -35.57
C VAL A 86 -16.44 -2.31 -34.67
N ARG A 87 -16.78 -1.14 -35.26
CA ARG A 87 -17.09 0.07 -34.48
C ARG A 87 -18.35 -0.12 -33.64
N SER A 88 -19.39 -0.79 -34.15
CA SER A 88 -20.60 -1.10 -33.38
C SER A 88 -20.33 -2.04 -32.22
N ILE A 89 -19.57 -3.12 -32.42
CA ILE A 89 -19.14 -4.03 -31.35
C ILE A 89 -18.33 -3.30 -30.28
N ARG A 90 -17.38 -2.45 -30.71
CA ARG A 90 -16.56 -1.63 -29.80
C ARG A 90 -17.43 -0.70 -28.96
N ARG A 91 -18.34 0.04 -29.60
CA ARG A 91 -19.28 0.96 -28.94
C ARG A 91 -20.13 0.25 -27.90
N ASP A 92 -20.78 -0.83 -28.30
CA ASP A 92 -21.70 -1.58 -27.43
C ASP A 92 -20.96 -2.13 -26.19
N TYR A 93 -19.75 -2.64 -26.38
CA TYR A 93 -18.98 -3.16 -25.26
C TYR A 93 -18.40 -2.06 -24.34
N THR A 94 -17.85 -0.99 -24.93
CA THR A 94 -17.28 0.13 -24.16
C THR A 94 -18.35 0.95 -23.44
N SER A 95 -19.59 1.02 -23.99
CA SER A 95 -20.74 1.65 -23.32
C SER A 95 -21.31 0.85 -22.16
N GLY A 96 -20.71 -0.30 -21.80
CA GLY A 96 -21.07 -1.09 -20.63
C GLY A 96 -22.05 -2.22 -20.87
N MET A 97 -22.34 -2.56 -22.13
CA MET A 97 -23.15 -3.75 -22.44
C MET A 97 -22.39 -5.01 -21.99
N THR A 98 -23.11 -5.98 -21.41
CA THR A 98 -22.46 -7.22 -20.96
C THR A 98 -21.89 -8.01 -22.16
N MET A 99 -20.86 -8.80 -21.92
CA MET A 99 -20.29 -9.67 -22.97
C MET A 99 -21.34 -10.58 -23.62
N ALA A 100 -22.30 -11.09 -22.83
CA ALA A 100 -23.37 -11.93 -23.33
C ALA A 100 -24.33 -11.17 -24.25
N ASP A 101 -24.66 -9.92 -23.87
CA ASP A 101 -25.57 -9.09 -24.66
C ASP A 101 -24.91 -8.63 -25.97
N VAL A 102 -23.62 -8.26 -25.96
CA VAL A 102 -22.86 -7.94 -27.17
C VAL A 102 -22.80 -9.14 -28.11
N CYS A 103 -22.51 -10.33 -27.56
CA CYS A 103 -22.47 -11.55 -28.35
C CYS A 103 -23.83 -11.88 -28.99
N ALA A 104 -24.91 -11.71 -28.23
CA ALA A 104 -26.28 -11.94 -28.75
C ALA A 104 -26.65 -10.91 -29.82
N LYS A 105 -26.34 -9.63 -29.63
CA LYS A 105 -26.65 -8.54 -30.57
C LYS A 105 -25.90 -8.65 -31.89
N HIS A 106 -24.65 -9.11 -31.85
CA HIS A 106 -23.77 -9.18 -33.04
C HIS A 106 -23.59 -10.60 -33.58
N ASP A 107 -24.39 -11.55 -33.12
CA ASP A 107 -24.35 -12.97 -33.52
C ASP A 107 -22.93 -13.56 -33.49
N MET A 108 -22.22 -13.28 -32.38
CA MET A 108 -20.84 -13.68 -32.19
C MET A 108 -20.70 -14.66 -31.01
N PRO A 109 -20.05 -15.81 -31.19
CA PRO A 109 -19.76 -16.71 -30.07
C PRO A 109 -18.90 -16.06 -28.99
N ILE A 110 -19.20 -16.34 -27.72
CA ILE A 110 -18.46 -15.76 -26.57
C ILE A 110 -16.96 -16.05 -26.64
N SER A 111 -16.54 -17.21 -27.14
CA SER A 111 -15.13 -17.56 -27.34
C SER A 111 -14.43 -16.62 -28.32
N ILE A 112 -15.08 -16.38 -29.45
CA ILE A 112 -14.60 -15.46 -30.50
C ILE A 112 -14.54 -14.01 -29.96
N PHE A 113 -15.57 -13.57 -29.26
CA PHE A 113 -15.59 -12.24 -28.69
C PHE A 113 -14.50 -12.01 -27.63
N ARG A 114 -14.14 -13.03 -26.85
CA ARG A 114 -13.01 -12.93 -25.89
C ARG A 114 -11.68 -12.66 -26.59
N GLU A 115 -11.42 -13.34 -27.71
CA GLU A 115 -10.21 -13.11 -28.49
C GLU A 115 -10.26 -11.77 -29.20
N PHE A 116 -11.36 -11.46 -29.87
CA PHE A 116 -11.60 -10.17 -30.53
C PHE A 116 -11.39 -9.00 -29.57
N LYS A 117 -11.97 -9.07 -28.37
CA LYS A 117 -11.79 -8.07 -27.32
C LYS A 117 -10.32 -7.84 -26.99
N ARG A 118 -9.54 -8.91 -26.82
CA ARG A 118 -8.11 -8.84 -26.51
C ARG A 118 -7.31 -8.23 -27.66
N ILE A 119 -7.58 -8.66 -28.88
CA ILE A 119 -6.88 -8.23 -30.09
C ILE A 119 -7.14 -6.75 -30.38
N HIS A 120 -8.39 -6.31 -30.22
CA HIS A 120 -8.78 -4.92 -30.45
C HIS A 120 -8.64 -4.02 -29.21
N GLY A 121 -8.07 -4.52 -28.09
CA GLY A 121 -7.81 -3.75 -26.89
C GLY A 121 -9.06 -3.19 -26.19
N LEU A 122 -10.22 -3.88 -26.29
CA LEU A 122 -11.46 -3.40 -25.74
C LEU A 122 -11.51 -3.58 -24.23
N THR A 123 -11.69 -2.48 -23.50
CA THR A 123 -11.93 -2.45 -22.05
C THR A 123 -13.24 -1.72 -21.78
N GLN A 124 -13.94 -2.10 -20.71
CA GLN A 124 -15.14 -1.37 -20.27
C GLN A 124 -14.81 -0.09 -19.51
N THR A 125 -13.53 0.22 -19.35
CA THR A 125 -12.98 1.40 -18.69
C THR A 125 -12.53 2.48 -19.68
N ALA A 126 -12.81 2.32 -20.98
CA ALA A 126 -12.57 3.39 -21.95
C ALA A 126 -13.41 4.61 -21.60
N SER A 127 -12.82 5.79 -21.70
CA SER A 127 -13.51 7.08 -21.54
C SER A 127 -14.84 7.08 -22.32
N PRO A 128 -15.87 7.72 -21.79
CA PRO A 128 -17.09 7.92 -22.56
C PRO A 128 -16.74 8.52 -23.93
N LEU A 129 -17.44 8.08 -24.95
CA LEU A 129 -17.31 8.60 -26.32
C LEU A 129 -17.33 10.13 -26.27
N SER A 130 -16.49 10.80 -27.04
CA SER A 130 -16.51 12.26 -27.15
C SER A 130 -17.89 12.72 -27.66
N ASP A 131 -18.27 13.95 -27.30
CA ASP A 131 -19.56 14.50 -27.75
C ASP A 131 -19.68 14.51 -29.28
N GLU A 132 -18.56 14.56 -30.01
CA GLU A 132 -18.49 14.49 -31.47
C GLU A 132 -18.80 13.08 -32.02
N GLU A 133 -18.34 12.03 -31.36
CA GLU A 133 -18.67 10.65 -31.72
C GLU A 133 -20.12 10.26 -31.42
N LEU A 134 -20.78 11.00 -30.53
CA LEU A 134 -22.20 10.83 -30.19
C LEU A 134 -23.12 11.54 -31.20
N VAL A 135 -22.68 12.61 -31.84
CA VAL A 135 -23.51 13.46 -32.75
C VAL A 135 -23.80 12.75 -34.06
N ASP A 136 -22.91 11.95 -34.60
CA ASP A 136 -23.09 11.24 -35.90
C ASP A 136 -24.23 10.19 -35.91
N ASP A 137 -24.65 9.71 -34.74
CA ASP A 137 -25.74 8.70 -34.60
C ASP A 137 -27.10 9.31 -34.16
N LEU A 138 -27.23 10.62 -34.02
CA LEU A 138 -28.35 11.27 -33.30
C LEU A 138 -29.32 12.07 -34.16
N TRP A 139 -29.58 11.65 -35.39
CA TRP A 139 -30.56 12.37 -36.27
C TRP A 139 -32.01 11.89 -36.14
N GLU A 140 -32.38 11.17 -35.07
CA GLU A 140 -33.77 10.84 -34.80
C GLU A 140 -34.20 11.09 -33.34
N ASP A 141 -35.43 11.59 -33.17
CA ASP A 141 -36.14 12.28 -32.09
C ASP A 141 -36.09 11.78 -30.62
N ASN A 142 -35.08 10.98 -30.18
CA ASN A 142 -35.00 10.50 -28.79
C ASN A 142 -33.60 10.63 -28.15
N ALA A 143 -32.81 11.53 -28.61
CA ALA A 143 -31.39 11.65 -28.28
C ALA A 143 -31.09 11.89 -26.80
N LEU A 144 -31.82 12.75 -26.11
CA LEU A 144 -31.54 13.13 -24.72
C LEU A 144 -31.82 12.01 -23.72
N SER A 145 -32.90 11.25 -23.90
CA SER A 145 -33.22 10.13 -22.99
C SER A 145 -32.26 8.98 -23.11
N VAL A 146 -31.72 8.71 -24.30
CA VAL A 146 -30.72 7.66 -24.55
C VAL A 146 -29.36 8.05 -23.97
N VAL A 147 -28.98 9.33 -24.02
CA VAL A 147 -27.73 9.84 -23.42
C VAL A 147 -27.80 9.76 -21.89
N ASP A 148 -28.91 10.16 -21.28
CA ASP A 148 -29.09 10.08 -19.82
C ASP A 148 -29.15 8.64 -19.33
N GLU A 149 -29.81 7.74 -20.05
CA GLU A 149 -29.83 6.31 -19.73
C GLU A 149 -28.44 5.67 -19.84
N ARG A 150 -27.63 6.09 -20.81
CA ARG A 150 -26.25 5.64 -20.97
C ARG A 150 -25.31 6.20 -19.89
N ARG A 151 -25.49 7.48 -19.50
CA ARG A 151 -24.78 8.08 -18.36
C ARG A 151 -25.09 7.33 -17.07
N HIS A 152 -26.35 7.11 -16.75
CA HIS A 152 -26.74 6.33 -15.55
C HIS A 152 -26.23 4.89 -15.56
N LYS A 153 -26.17 4.23 -16.74
CA LYS A 153 -25.57 2.89 -16.87
C LYS A 153 -24.04 2.92 -16.69
N ALA A 154 -23.36 3.94 -17.22
CA ALA A 154 -21.91 4.11 -17.03
C ALA A 154 -21.56 4.42 -15.57
N ASP A 155 -22.30 5.33 -14.92
CA ASP A 155 -22.14 5.66 -13.51
C ASP A 155 -22.42 4.44 -12.62
N GLY A 156 -23.44 3.65 -12.93
CA GLY A 156 -23.73 2.40 -12.23
C GLY A 156 -22.68 1.30 -12.44
N LEU A 157 -21.94 1.34 -13.55
CA LEU A 157 -20.80 0.42 -13.79
C LEU A 157 -19.55 0.86 -13.03
N MET A 158 -19.21 2.15 -13.06
CA MET A 158 -18.11 2.71 -12.27
C MET A 158 -18.33 2.45 -10.79
N HIS A 159 -19.51 2.75 -10.27
CA HIS A 159 -19.85 2.46 -8.88
C HIS A 159 -19.73 0.96 -8.52
N ARG A 160 -20.13 0.05 -9.43
CA ARG A 160 -19.96 -1.39 -9.22
C ARG A 160 -18.49 -1.82 -9.26
N GLN A 161 -17.65 -1.19 -10.06
CA GLN A 161 -16.19 -1.44 -10.10
C GLN A 161 -15.51 -0.94 -8.84
N GLU A 162 -15.85 0.27 -8.39
CA GLU A 162 -15.40 0.83 -7.12
C GLU A 162 -15.80 -0.06 -5.93
N MET A 163 -17.06 -0.51 -5.90
CA MET A 163 -17.54 -1.42 -4.85
C MET A 163 -16.89 -2.80 -4.91
N ARG A 164 -16.49 -3.29 -6.10
CA ARG A 164 -15.73 -4.54 -6.22
C ARG A 164 -14.26 -4.36 -5.76
N ALA A 165 -13.65 -3.23 -6.08
CA ALA A 165 -12.32 -2.88 -5.57
C ALA A 165 -12.35 -2.77 -4.04
N LEU A 166 -13.30 -2.01 -3.48
CA LEU A 166 -13.48 -1.88 -2.04
C LEU A 166 -13.76 -3.23 -1.34
N ARG A 167 -14.54 -4.13 -1.97
CA ARG A 167 -14.75 -5.48 -1.42
C ARG A 167 -13.49 -6.33 -1.47
N LYS A 168 -12.72 -6.26 -2.56
CA LYS A 168 -11.43 -6.97 -2.70
C LYS A 168 -10.45 -6.48 -1.65
N ASP A 169 -10.38 -5.17 -1.44
CA ASP A 169 -9.53 -4.56 -0.43
C ASP A 169 -9.98 -4.92 0.99
N ALA A 170 -11.30 -4.95 1.24
CA ALA A 170 -11.87 -5.40 2.51
C ALA A 170 -11.63 -6.91 2.77
N GLU A 171 -11.61 -7.75 1.73
CA GLU A 171 -11.28 -9.18 1.86
C GLU A 171 -9.78 -9.40 2.06
N ALA A 172 -8.92 -8.60 1.40
CA ALA A 172 -7.49 -8.59 1.63
C ALA A 172 -7.19 -8.14 3.06
N TRP A 173 -7.87 -7.08 3.53
CA TRP A 173 -7.78 -6.59 4.91
C TRP A 173 -8.19 -7.65 5.93
N ARG A 174 -9.32 -8.35 5.74
CA ARG A 174 -9.75 -9.43 6.65
C ARG A 174 -8.77 -10.60 6.69
N ARG A 175 -8.17 -10.96 5.56
CA ARG A 175 -7.12 -12.00 5.51
C ARG A 175 -5.87 -11.55 6.26
N PHE A 176 -5.47 -10.32 6.07
CA PHE A 176 -4.37 -9.68 6.77
C PHE A 176 -4.63 -9.62 8.29
N GLU A 177 -5.80 -9.12 8.71
CA GLU A 177 -6.23 -9.10 10.11
C GLU A 177 -6.26 -10.51 10.73
N PHE A 178 -6.80 -11.50 10.03
CA PHE A 178 -6.81 -12.89 10.50
C PHE A 178 -5.41 -13.48 10.63
N THR A 179 -4.53 -13.18 9.68
CA THR A 179 -3.12 -13.62 9.72
C THR A 179 -2.40 -12.98 10.91
N ILE A 180 -2.59 -11.67 11.12
CA ILE A 180 -2.02 -10.96 12.27
C ILE A 180 -2.55 -11.52 13.58
N LEU A 181 -3.87 -11.67 13.72
CA LEU A 181 -4.45 -12.21 14.97
C LEU A 181 -3.98 -13.62 15.26
N ARG A 182 -3.77 -14.44 14.24
CA ARG A 182 -3.19 -15.78 14.40
C ARG A 182 -1.74 -15.71 14.84
N GLU A 183 -0.91 -14.92 14.15
CA GLU A 183 0.50 -14.73 14.49
C GLU A 183 0.66 -14.10 15.89
N LEU A 184 -0.20 -13.15 16.24
CA LEU A 184 -0.26 -12.58 17.59
C LEU A 184 -0.57 -13.65 18.64
N LYS A 185 -1.51 -14.55 18.38
CA LYS A 185 -1.85 -15.63 19.32
C LYS A 185 -0.80 -16.71 19.41
N GLU A 186 -0.13 -17.05 18.30
CA GLU A 186 0.79 -18.17 18.24
C GLU A 186 2.23 -17.80 18.61
N ASN A 187 2.67 -16.55 18.31
CA ASN A 187 4.07 -16.14 18.43
C ASN A 187 4.35 -14.96 19.37
N VAL A 188 3.32 -14.31 19.90
CA VAL A 188 3.47 -13.04 20.63
C VAL A 188 3.12 -13.13 22.10
N LEU A 189 2.47 -14.19 22.54
CA LEU A 189 2.12 -14.41 23.96
C LEU A 189 3.32 -14.69 24.89
N THR A 190 4.54 -14.35 24.48
CA THR A 190 5.54 -13.95 25.46
C THR A 190 5.24 -12.52 25.86
N THR A 191 4.46 -12.34 26.90
CA THR A 191 4.23 -11.05 27.56
C THR A 191 5.56 -10.32 27.74
N ALA A 192 5.57 -9.02 27.53
CA ALA A 192 6.72 -8.20 27.88
C ALA A 192 6.98 -8.38 29.38
N ASN A 193 8.24 -8.37 29.79
CA ASN A 193 8.55 -8.40 31.22
C ASN A 193 7.81 -7.26 31.91
N GLU A 194 7.05 -7.58 32.94
CA GLU A 194 6.27 -6.59 33.74
C GLU A 194 7.17 -5.46 34.25
N SER A 195 8.44 -5.75 34.50
CA SER A 195 9.43 -4.76 34.92
C SER A 195 10.75 -4.93 34.15
N VAL A 196 11.36 -3.81 33.76
CA VAL A 196 12.72 -3.76 33.22
C VAL A 196 13.66 -3.05 34.21
N PRO A 197 14.93 -3.43 34.33
CA PRO A 197 15.90 -2.69 35.12
C PRO A 197 16.01 -1.27 34.56
N ARG A 198 15.85 -0.27 35.43
CA ARG A 198 15.99 1.14 35.06
C ARG A 198 17.39 1.64 35.25
N LEU A 199 17.82 2.56 34.35
CA LEU A 199 19.05 3.30 34.51
C LEU A 199 18.97 4.18 35.75
N SER A 200 20.04 4.20 36.53
CA SER A 200 20.15 5.06 37.70
C SER A 200 20.59 6.46 37.29
N LEU A 201 19.65 7.34 36.99
CA LEU A 201 19.90 8.74 36.67
C LEU A 201 19.49 9.65 37.79
N PRO A 202 20.17 10.80 38.02
CA PRO A 202 19.75 11.81 39.01
C PRO A 202 18.36 12.37 38.68
N ALA A 203 17.63 12.78 39.71
CA ALA A 203 16.36 13.50 39.53
C ALA A 203 16.62 14.90 38.93
N PRO A 204 15.80 15.38 38.00
CA PRO A 204 15.87 16.74 37.50
C PRO A 204 15.38 17.75 38.54
N ARG A 205 15.64 19.05 38.33
CA ARG A 205 15.11 20.12 39.16
C ARG A 205 13.58 20.23 39.08
N ASN A 206 13.07 20.26 37.83
CA ASN A 206 11.66 20.18 37.54
C ASN A 206 11.40 18.88 36.76
N PRO A 207 10.23 18.26 36.90
CA PRO A 207 9.85 17.14 36.05
C PRO A 207 9.86 17.55 34.56
N TYR A 208 10.37 16.71 33.71
CA TYR A 208 10.28 16.92 32.27
C TYR A 208 9.93 15.62 31.54
N ALA A 209 9.24 15.76 30.40
CA ALA A 209 9.01 14.69 29.46
C ALA A 209 10.03 14.72 28.33
N MET A 210 10.40 13.53 27.82
CA MET A 210 11.19 13.39 26.61
C MET A 210 10.29 12.89 25.47
N VAL A 211 10.32 13.53 24.32
CA VAL A 211 9.58 13.09 23.13
C VAL A 211 10.57 12.50 22.13
N VAL A 212 10.38 11.24 21.77
CA VAL A 212 11.19 10.51 20.78
C VAL A 212 10.25 9.88 19.77
N CYS A 213 10.30 10.34 18.52
CA CYS A 213 9.43 9.85 17.48
C CYS A 213 10.29 9.42 16.28
N PRO A 214 10.50 8.12 16.05
CA PRO A 214 11.16 7.62 14.85
C PRO A 214 10.19 7.67 13.65
N THR A 215 9.83 8.89 13.24
CA THR A 215 8.96 9.15 12.07
C THR A 215 9.69 8.83 10.78
N ASP A 216 8.91 8.50 9.76
CA ASP A 216 9.46 8.25 8.42
C ASP A 216 10.61 7.22 8.45
N PHE A 217 10.42 6.17 9.28
CA PHE A 217 11.41 5.12 9.47
C PHE A 217 11.41 4.12 8.31
N HIS A 218 10.26 3.91 7.68
CA HIS A 218 10.06 3.08 6.51
C HIS A 218 10.67 1.68 6.63
N TRP A 219 10.33 0.93 7.68
CA TRP A 219 10.73 -0.45 7.84
C TRP A 219 10.30 -1.30 6.65
N GLY A 220 11.25 -2.00 6.03
CA GLY A 220 11.03 -2.76 4.80
C GLY A 220 11.35 -2.03 3.50
N LYS A 221 11.79 -0.77 3.55
CA LYS A 221 12.26 0.00 2.40
C LYS A 221 13.56 -0.59 1.85
N HIS A 222 13.72 -0.54 0.53
CA HIS A 222 14.93 -0.99 -0.17
C HIS A 222 15.71 0.18 -0.76
N GLY A 223 16.97 0.31 -0.35
CA GLY A 223 17.96 1.19 -0.96
C GLY A 223 19.16 0.36 -1.42
N TRP A 224 19.52 0.47 -2.69
CA TRP A 224 20.70 -0.19 -3.25
C TRP A 224 21.83 0.82 -3.47
N LYS A 225 23.01 0.58 -2.86
CA LYS A 225 24.12 1.52 -2.82
C LYS A 225 24.53 2.02 -4.21
N ASP A 226 24.58 1.15 -5.21
CA ASP A 226 25.01 1.53 -6.55
C ASP A 226 24.00 2.42 -7.29
N GLU A 227 22.70 2.41 -6.89
CA GLU A 227 21.67 3.25 -7.50
C GLU A 227 21.43 4.55 -6.71
N VAL A 228 21.45 4.48 -5.37
CA VAL A 228 21.02 5.60 -4.52
C VAL A 228 22.08 6.15 -3.58
N GLY A 229 23.30 5.61 -3.64
CA GLY A 229 24.46 6.07 -2.87
C GLY A 229 24.61 5.44 -1.48
N GLU A 230 23.59 4.74 -0.98
CA GLU A 230 23.63 4.05 0.31
C GLU A 230 22.80 2.75 0.29
N THR A 231 23.13 1.82 1.19
CA THR A 231 22.30 0.63 1.42
C THR A 231 21.26 0.94 2.48
N TYR A 232 20.00 0.58 2.22
CA TYR A 232 18.95 0.61 3.24
C TYR A 232 18.12 -0.68 3.15
N ASN A 233 18.10 -1.42 4.23
CA ASN A 233 17.41 -2.70 4.39
C ASN A 233 17.10 -2.92 5.88
N PHE A 234 16.64 -4.10 6.27
CA PHE A 234 16.31 -4.42 7.66
C PHE A 234 17.51 -4.29 8.62
N GLU A 235 18.69 -4.71 8.20
CA GLU A 235 19.89 -4.66 9.04
C GLU A 235 20.29 -3.22 9.31
N GLU A 236 20.41 -2.42 8.27
CA GLU A 236 20.79 -1.00 8.37
C GLU A 236 19.71 -0.18 9.13
N ALA A 237 18.43 -0.39 8.83
CA ALA A 237 17.35 0.29 9.53
C ALA A 237 17.36 -0.01 11.03
N ARG A 238 17.52 -1.30 11.40
CA ARG A 238 17.63 -1.73 12.78
C ARG A 238 18.83 -1.08 13.49
N ALA A 239 20.01 -1.12 12.87
CA ALA A 239 21.23 -0.51 13.42
C ALA A 239 21.01 0.98 13.67
N ARG A 240 20.50 1.74 12.69
CA ARG A 240 20.20 3.17 12.85
C ARG A 240 19.23 3.43 14.01
N LEU A 241 18.16 2.67 14.13
CA LEU A 241 17.18 2.86 15.19
C LEU A 241 17.81 2.72 16.58
N PHE A 242 18.50 1.61 16.83
CA PHE A 242 19.07 1.30 18.15
C PHE A 242 20.28 2.17 18.48
N ASP A 243 21.20 2.34 17.54
CA ASP A 243 22.41 3.16 17.76
C ASP A 243 22.06 4.63 18.02
N LYS A 244 21.11 5.18 17.26
CA LYS A 244 20.71 6.58 17.46
C LYS A 244 19.86 6.76 18.71
N THR A 245 19.02 5.79 19.07
CA THR A 245 18.30 5.81 20.35
C THR A 245 19.29 5.73 21.52
N GLN A 246 20.26 4.83 21.48
CA GLN A 246 21.28 4.74 22.52
C GLN A 246 22.10 6.03 22.61
N ALA A 247 22.51 6.60 21.49
CA ALA A 247 23.22 7.88 21.49
C ALA A 247 22.40 9.06 22.07
N LEU A 248 21.07 9.02 21.98
CA LEU A 248 20.20 9.99 22.67
C LEU A 248 20.14 9.71 24.16
N ILE A 249 20.01 8.45 24.57
CA ILE A 249 20.00 8.03 25.98
C ILE A 249 21.31 8.44 26.67
N ASP A 250 22.44 8.24 26.02
CA ASP A 250 23.77 8.58 26.56
C ASP A 250 23.96 10.11 26.79
N ARG A 251 23.13 10.95 26.18
CA ARG A 251 23.18 12.41 26.34
C ARG A 251 22.31 12.92 27.49
N ILE A 252 21.46 12.06 28.06
CA ILE A 252 20.57 12.44 29.15
C ILE A 252 21.35 12.42 30.45
N SER A 253 21.35 13.53 31.17
CA SER A 253 22.03 13.67 32.47
C SER A 253 21.11 13.45 33.68
N THR A 254 19.81 13.54 33.48
CA THR A 254 18.77 13.35 34.51
C THR A 254 17.64 12.48 34.00
N ALA A 255 16.90 11.81 34.88
CA ALA A 255 15.77 10.96 34.51
C ALA A 255 14.57 11.78 34.02
N PRO A 256 14.03 11.61 32.82
CA PRO A 256 12.73 12.17 32.49
C PRO A 256 11.61 11.50 33.31
N GLU A 257 10.53 12.24 33.58
CA GLU A 257 9.35 11.70 34.24
C GLU A 257 8.67 10.62 33.37
N LYS A 258 8.59 10.86 32.07
CA LYS A 258 8.09 9.92 31.06
C LYS A 258 8.68 10.20 29.67
N ILE A 259 8.51 9.23 28.79
CA ILE A 259 8.88 9.33 27.38
C ILE A 259 7.64 9.18 26.52
N TYR A 260 7.35 10.17 25.67
CA TYR A 260 6.36 10.04 24.62
C TYR A 260 7.01 9.49 23.36
N VAL A 261 6.45 8.41 22.82
CA VAL A 261 6.94 7.75 21.60
C VAL A 261 5.88 7.82 20.53
N GLY A 262 6.15 8.53 19.45
CA GLY A 262 5.30 8.48 18.24
C GLY A 262 5.43 7.11 17.57
N ALA A 263 4.33 6.38 17.44
CA ALA A 263 4.26 5.10 16.78
C ALA A 263 3.37 5.16 15.53
N GLY A 264 3.75 4.47 14.46
CA GLY A 264 3.27 4.72 13.11
C GLY A 264 4.08 5.86 12.49
N SER A 265 3.43 6.79 11.82
CA SER A 265 4.09 7.91 11.14
C SER A 265 5.10 7.44 10.10
N ASP A 266 4.62 6.55 9.21
CA ASP A 266 5.46 5.86 8.23
C ASP A 266 6.56 5.01 8.86
N TRP A 267 6.22 4.31 9.97
CA TRP A 267 7.03 3.25 10.53
C TRP A 267 7.22 2.11 9.55
N PHE A 268 6.13 1.67 8.90
CA PHE A 268 6.17 0.69 7.83
C PHE A 268 6.27 1.36 6.46
N HIS A 269 6.99 0.72 5.54
CA HIS A 269 7.14 1.22 4.18
C HIS A 269 5.91 0.97 3.31
N VAL A 270 5.10 -0.04 3.63
CA VAL A 270 3.90 -0.44 2.88
C VAL A 270 2.75 -0.76 3.82
N ASP A 271 1.52 -0.57 3.33
CA ASP A 271 0.29 -0.67 4.11
C ASP A 271 -0.58 -1.89 3.79
N ASN A 272 -0.19 -2.69 2.79
CA ASN A 272 -1.01 -3.79 2.30
C ASN A 272 -0.20 -4.86 1.57
N ASP A 273 -0.87 -5.97 1.27
CA ASP A 273 -0.30 -7.16 0.62
C ASP A 273 0.16 -6.93 -0.83
N ALA A 274 -0.28 -5.85 -1.45
CA ALA A 274 0.15 -5.44 -2.78
C ALA A 274 1.48 -4.67 -2.78
N GLY A 275 2.07 -4.41 -1.62
CA GLY A 275 3.33 -3.66 -1.49
C GLY A 275 3.18 -2.19 -1.86
N THR A 276 2.07 -1.57 -1.44
CA THR A 276 1.78 -0.17 -1.78
C THR A 276 1.56 0.67 -0.53
N THR A 277 1.67 2.00 -0.69
CA THR A 277 1.19 2.96 0.31
C THR A 277 -0.33 2.81 0.50
N THR A 278 -0.90 3.46 1.52
CA THR A 278 -2.36 3.50 1.76
C THR A 278 -3.15 3.96 0.51
N ARG A 279 -2.58 4.85 -0.31
CA ARG A 279 -3.22 5.35 -1.54
C ARG A 279 -2.93 4.49 -2.78
N GLY A 280 -2.22 3.38 -2.63
CA GLY A 280 -1.94 2.46 -3.73
C GLY A 280 -0.69 2.76 -4.54
N THR A 281 0.22 3.63 -4.08
CA THR A 281 1.51 3.87 -4.74
C THR A 281 2.45 2.69 -4.49
N PRO A 282 2.93 1.97 -5.52
CA PRO A 282 3.89 0.87 -5.36
C PRO A 282 5.20 1.33 -4.72
N GLN A 283 5.79 0.49 -3.89
CA GLN A 283 7.02 0.77 -3.17
C GLN A 283 8.10 -0.29 -3.44
N ASP A 284 9.37 0.15 -3.43
CA ASP A 284 10.52 -0.76 -3.52
C ASP A 284 10.82 -1.35 -2.14
N MET A 285 10.60 -2.67 -1.98
CA MET A 285 10.68 -3.38 -0.70
C MET A 285 11.87 -4.32 -0.65
N CYS A 286 12.48 -4.50 0.54
CA CYS A 286 13.53 -5.49 0.78
C CYS A 286 12.98 -6.86 1.24
N ALA A 287 11.67 -6.98 1.50
CA ALA A 287 11.02 -8.20 1.94
C ALA A 287 9.53 -8.22 1.56
N SER A 288 8.82 -9.32 1.84
CA SER A 288 7.37 -9.40 1.65
C SER A 288 6.59 -8.49 2.62
N PRO A 289 5.41 -7.96 2.25
CA PRO A 289 4.60 -7.13 3.15
C PRO A 289 4.28 -7.80 4.49
N ALA A 290 4.03 -9.11 4.51
CA ALA A 290 3.77 -9.87 5.74
C ALA A 290 5.02 -9.91 6.64
N GLU A 291 6.19 -10.13 6.08
CA GLU A 291 7.46 -10.12 6.81
C GLU A 291 7.78 -8.73 7.37
N ILE A 292 7.56 -7.68 6.57
CA ILE A 292 7.72 -6.27 7.00
C ILE A 292 6.84 -6.00 8.22
N LEU A 293 5.57 -6.38 8.18
CA LEU A 293 4.64 -6.13 9.28
C LEU A 293 5.03 -6.88 10.55
N ILE A 294 5.26 -8.21 10.46
CA ILE A 294 5.55 -9.06 11.61
C ILE A 294 6.87 -8.62 12.28
N THR A 295 7.91 -8.43 11.47
CA THR A 295 9.24 -8.06 12.00
C THR A 295 9.24 -6.62 12.51
N GLY A 296 8.51 -5.70 11.87
CA GLY A 296 8.40 -4.31 12.32
C GLY A 296 7.62 -4.15 13.62
N CYS A 297 6.60 -4.98 13.87
CA CYS A 297 5.92 -5.04 15.17
C CYS A 297 6.88 -5.49 16.29
N ARG A 298 7.67 -6.53 16.05
CA ARG A 298 8.69 -7.02 17.01
C ARG A 298 9.77 -5.96 17.27
N LEU A 299 10.25 -5.32 16.21
CA LEU A 299 11.24 -4.26 16.32
C LEU A 299 10.75 -3.08 17.16
N ALA A 300 9.48 -2.65 16.95
CA ALA A 300 8.88 -1.58 17.73
C ALA A 300 8.82 -1.94 19.23
N ARG A 301 8.46 -3.17 19.55
CA ARG A 301 8.49 -3.67 20.92
C ARG A 301 9.90 -3.60 21.52
N GLU A 302 10.90 -4.10 20.82
CA GLU A 302 12.29 -4.06 21.29
C GLU A 302 12.77 -2.60 21.52
N HIS A 303 12.38 -1.68 20.64
CA HIS A 303 12.68 -0.26 20.80
C HIS A 303 12.00 0.35 22.04
N ILE A 304 10.73 0.01 22.28
CA ILE A 304 10.02 0.43 23.49
C ILE A 304 10.68 -0.14 24.75
N ASP A 305 11.08 -1.43 24.75
CA ASP A 305 11.77 -2.07 25.85
C ASP A 305 13.12 -1.40 26.19
N LEU A 306 13.83 -0.87 25.17
CA LEU A 306 15.02 -0.06 25.40
C LEU A 306 14.69 1.27 26.10
N LEU A 307 13.66 1.99 25.65
CA LEU A 307 13.26 3.27 26.24
C LEU A 307 12.68 3.12 27.65
N ARG A 308 11.99 2.01 27.96
CA ARG A 308 11.50 1.68 29.31
C ARG A 308 12.61 1.60 30.35
N GLN A 309 13.85 1.32 29.95
CA GLN A 309 15.01 1.35 30.88
C GLN A 309 15.31 2.77 31.39
N VAL A 310 14.85 3.78 30.69
CA VAL A 310 15.07 5.20 31.04
C VAL A 310 13.94 5.74 31.88
N ALA A 311 12.68 5.61 31.41
CA ALA A 311 11.50 6.13 32.07
C ALA A 311 10.23 5.38 31.62
N PRO A 312 9.05 5.57 32.27
CA PRO A 312 7.77 5.12 31.76
C PRO A 312 7.52 5.66 30.35
N VAL A 313 6.89 4.85 29.50
CA VAL A 313 6.64 5.18 28.10
C VAL A 313 5.15 5.37 27.83
N GLU A 314 4.79 6.44 27.15
CA GLU A 314 3.47 6.66 26.59
C GLU A 314 3.55 6.63 25.06
N ILE A 315 2.88 5.66 24.43
CA ILE A 315 2.91 5.45 22.99
C ILE A 315 1.78 6.25 22.34
N VAL A 316 2.15 7.18 21.46
CA VAL A 316 1.23 8.07 20.75
C VAL A 316 1.07 7.60 19.33
N MET A 317 -0.12 7.13 18.98
CA MET A 317 -0.41 6.68 17.61
C MET A 317 -0.43 7.87 16.64
N MET A 318 0.36 7.78 15.57
CA MET A 318 0.48 8.77 14.50
C MET A 318 0.36 8.08 13.13
N PRO A 319 -0.86 7.82 12.60
CA PRO A 319 -0.99 7.12 11.31
C PRO A 319 -0.39 7.92 10.16
N GLY A 320 0.51 7.32 9.38
CA GLY A 320 1.13 7.93 8.21
C GLY A 320 0.44 7.61 6.89
N ASN A 321 0.99 8.06 5.78
CA ASN A 321 0.44 7.74 4.45
C ASN A 321 0.97 6.42 3.87
N HIS A 322 2.05 5.88 4.42
CA HIS A 322 2.57 4.56 4.06
C HIS A 322 2.01 3.43 4.93
N ASP A 323 1.45 3.73 6.10
CA ASP A 323 1.16 2.72 7.13
C ASP A 323 -0.14 2.96 7.91
N ARG A 324 -1.13 3.62 7.32
CA ARG A 324 -2.37 4.02 8.02
C ARG A 324 -3.10 2.85 8.68
N HIS A 325 -3.20 1.72 7.98
CA HIS A 325 -3.80 0.48 8.50
C HIS A 325 -2.80 -0.33 9.34
N SER A 326 -1.56 -0.42 8.87
CA SER A 326 -0.49 -1.13 9.57
C SER A 326 -0.16 -0.50 10.92
N SER A 327 -0.30 0.82 11.07
CA SER A 327 -0.20 1.53 12.36
C SER A 327 -1.25 1.06 13.36
N ILE A 328 -2.50 0.79 12.92
CA ILE A 328 -3.54 0.25 13.82
C ILE A 328 -3.13 -1.15 14.30
N ALA A 329 -2.65 -2.00 13.40
CA ALA A 329 -2.16 -3.33 13.72
C ALA A 329 -0.98 -3.28 14.71
N LEU A 330 -0.02 -2.38 14.48
CA LEU A 330 1.10 -2.12 15.40
C LEU A 330 0.61 -1.76 16.80
N MET A 331 -0.33 -0.81 16.89
CA MET A 331 -0.85 -0.36 18.19
C MET A 331 -1.62 -1.46 18.92
N MET A 332 -2.40 -2.28 18.21
CA MET A 332 -3.08 -3.44 18.79
C MET A 332 -2.08 -4.47 19.31
N TYR A 333 -1.01 -4.73 18.52
CA TYR A 333 0.08 -5.61 18.92
C TYR A 333 0.77 -5.10 20.20
N LEU A 334 1.18 -3.83 20.23
CA LEU A 334 1.85 -3.24 21.38
C LEU A 334 0.91 -3.20 22.61
N SER A 335 -0.38 -2.89 22.42
CA SER A 335 -1.37 -2.90 23.51
C SER A 335 -1.50 -4.29 24.14
N ALA A 336 -1.54 -5.35 23.34
CA ALA A 336 -1.58 -6.72 23.85
C ALA A 336 -0.25 -7.16 24.48
N ALA A 337 0.89 -6.71 23.93
CA ALA A 337 2.22 -7.05 24.46
C ALA A 337 2.50 -6.41 25.82
N TYR A 338 1.94 -5.24 26.09
CA TYR A 338 2.17 -4.46 27.32
C TYR A 338 0.94 -4.37 28.24
N GLU A 339 -0.06 -5.26 28.06
CA GLU A 339 -1.31 -5.25 28.86
C GLU A 339 -1.04 -5.23 30.38
N ASP A 340 -0.05 -6.00 30.84
CA ASP A 340 0.32 -6.14 32.23
C ASP A 340 1.50 -5.25 32.66
N CYS A 341 1.92 -4.29 31.82
CA CYS A 341 3.07 -3.42 32.08
C CYS A 341 2.64 -2.03 32.56
N PRO A 342 2.69 -1.71 33.87
CA PRO A 342 2.18 -0.45 34.39
C PRO A 342 2.99 0.79 33.97
N ASP A 343 4.20 0.58 33.42
CA ASP A 343 5.09 1.63 32.95
C ASP A 343 4.94 1.91 31.43
N VAL A 344 3.96 1.29 30.77
CA VAL A 344 3.65 1.55 29.35
C VAL A 344 2.18 1.93 29.21
N THR A 345 1.93 3.09 28.63
CA THR A 345 0.57 3.57 28.35
C THR A 345 0.34 3.61 26.86
N ILE A 346 -0.76 3.00 26.41
CA ILE A 346 -1.11 2.91 24.98
C ILE A 346 -2.59 3.24 24.80
N GLU A 347 -2.89 4.15 23.86
CA GLU A 347 -4.26 4.37 23.40
C GLU A 347 -4.35 4.09 21.91
N VAL A 348 -5.04 3.02 21.54
CA VAL A 348 -5.34 2.70 20.14
C VAL A 348 -6.41 3.66 19.63
N SER A 349 -6.07 4.53 18.68
CA SER A 349 -6.98 5.53 18.17
C SER A 349 -6.76 5.80 16.68
N PRO A 350 -7.80 5.75 15.84
CA PRO A 350 -7.67 6.04 14.41
C PRO A 350 -7.57 7.54 14.09
N LYS A 351 -7.51 8.40 15.10
CA LYS A 351 -7.41 9.85 14.91
C LYS A 351 -6.07 10.22 14.29
N MET A 352 -6.12 11.06 13.26
CA MET A 352 -4.92 11.56 12.55
C MET A 352 -4.13 12.58 13.36
N ARG A 353 -4.70 13.13 14.41
CA ARG A 353 -4.09 14.11 15.32
C ARG A 353 -4.37 13.72 16.77
N ARG A 354 -3.34 13.89 17.60
CA ARG A 354 -3.42 13.63 19.03
C ARG A 354 -3.01 14.89 19.79
N TYR A 355 -3.70 15.13 20.90
CA TYR A 355 -3.45 16.26 21.79
C TYR A 355 -3.27 15.73 23.21
N ILE A 356 -2.13 16.01 23.81
CA ILE A 356 -1.75 15.48 25.11
C ILE A 356 -1.26 16.64 25.99
N PRO A 357 -1.93 16.95 27.07
CA PRO A 357 -1.44 17.93 28.04
C PRO A 357 -0.28 17.34 28.86
N TYR A 358 0.79 18.11 29.01
CA TYR A 358 1.89 17.82 29.89
C TYR A 358 2.31 19.09 30.65
N GLY A 359 2.07 19.14 31.97
CA GLY A 359 2.26 20.36 32.77
C GLY A 359 1.52 21.55 32.13
N ASN A 360 2.23 22.64 31.91
CA ASN A 360 1.70 23.86 31.28
C ASN A 360 1.71 23.80 29.72
N THR A 361 2.02 22.64 29.11
CA THR A 361 2.20 22.51 27.69
C THR A 361 1.15 21.61 27.08
N LEU A 362 0.55 21.99 25.93
CA LEU A 362 -0.26 21.14 25.09
C LEU A 362 0.60 20.59 23.93
N LEU A 363 0.80 19.29 23.89
CA LEU A 363 1.54 18.59 22.85
C LEU A 363 0.57 18.12 21.77
N GLY A 364 0.84 18.47 20.52
CA GLY A 364 0.13 17.99 19.33
C GLY A 364 1.00 17.06 18.52
N PHE A 365 0.42 15.94 18.08
CA PHE A 365 1.11 14.92 17.26
C PHE A 365 0.30 14.63 16.00
N THR A 366 0.99 14.58 14.86
CA THR A 366 0.42 14.19 13.57
C THR A 366 1.53 13.76 12.64
N HIS A 367 1.24 12.89 11.64
CA HIS A 367 2.24 12.58 10.61
C HIS A 367 2.50 13.78 9.70
N GLY A 368 1.46 14.43 9.18
CA GLY A 368 1.60 15.65 8.37
C GLY A 368 1.18 15.52 6.91
N ASP A 369 0.98 14.33 6.37
CA ASP A 369 0.62 14.07 4.96
C ASP A 369 -0.68 14.73 4.48
N HIS A 370 -1.59 15.02 5.40
CA HIS A 370 -2.89 15.65 5.13
C HIS A 370 -2.89 17.16 5.33
N LEU A 371 -1.76 17.75 5.70
CA LEU A 371 -1.65 19.19 5.90
C LEU A 371 -1.47 19.90 4.57
N SER A 372 -2.31 20.89 4.28
CA SER A 372 -2.15 21.78 3.15
C SER A 372 -1.33 23.02 3.56
N ARG A 373 -0.82 23.78 2.59
CA ARG A 373 -0.12 25.05 2.86
C ARG A 373 -0.99 26.07 3.59
N SER A 374 -2.33 25.96 3.49
CA SER A 374 -3.30 26.82 4.17
C SER A 374 -3.67 26.33 5.57
N THR A 375 -3.25 25.12 5.97
CA THR A 375 -3.59 24.55 7.28
C THR A 375 -2.75 25.21 8.38
N SER A 376 -3.41 25.81 9.36
CA SER A 376 -2.75 26.34 10.57
C SER A 376 -2.83 25.29 11.66
N LEU A 377 -1.69 24.68 12.02
CA LEU A 377 -1.59 23.73 13.13
C LEU A 377 -2.01 24.34 14.48
N PRO A 378 -1.59 25.59 14.84
CA PRO A 378 -2.08 26.24 16.04
C PRO A 378 -3.60 26.40 16.06
N ALA A 379 -4.21 26.80 14.95
CA ALA A 379 -5.66 26.94 14.85
C ALA A 379 -6.40 25.59 14.98
N LEU A 380 -5.84 24.50 14.45
CA LEU A 380 -6.38 23.14 14.66
C LEU A 380 -6.34 22.78 16.14
N MET A 381 -5.21 22.96 16.82
CA MET A 381 -5.03 22.68 18.24
C MET A 381 -6.04 23.46 19.08
N ALA A 382 -6.14 24.77 18.87
CA ALA A 382 -7.08 25.64 19.59
C ALA A 382 -8.56 25.29 19.33
N ASN A 383 -8.88 24.72 18.17
CA ASN A 383 -10.25 24.35 17.83
C ASN A 383 -10.63 22.93 18.24
N GLU A 384 -9.73 21.97 18.09
CA GLU A 384 -9.98 20.54 18.35
C GLU A 384 -9.77 20.16 19.81
N ALA A 385 -8.86 20.84 20.53
CA ALA A 385 -8.53 20.64 21.95
C ALA A 385 -8.76 21.93 22.75
N ARG A 386 -9.95 22.51 22.65
CA ARG A 386 -10.28 23.87 23.20
C ARG A 386 -10.05 23.99 24.69
N LYS A 387 -10.37 22.95 25.44
CA LYS A 387 -10.23 22.95 26.88
C LYS A 387 -8.76 22.95 27.26
N GLU A 388 -8.03 21.98 26.76
CA GLU A 388 -6.61 21.77 27.02
C GLU A 388 -5.79 22.96 26.51
N TRP A 389 -6.16 23.54 25.34
CA TRP A 389 -5.56 24.77 24.82
C TRP A 389 -5.74 25.94 25.77
N GLY A 390 -6.95 26.14 26.32
CA GLY A 390 -7.27 27.23 27.24
C GLY A 390 -6.60 27.08 28.60
N GLU A 391 -6.21 25.88 28.97
CA GLU A 391 -5.53 25.56 30.27
C GLU A 391 -4.00 25.55 30.11
N SER A 392 -3.45 25.56 28.88
CA SER A 392 -2.02 25.50 28.62
C SER A 392 -1.42 26.88 28.35
N GLN A 393 -0.13 27.05 28.71
CA GLN A 393 0.65 28.25 28.43
C GLN A 393 1.48 28.10 27.12
N HIS A 394 1.83 26.87 26.78
CA HIS A 394 2.66 26.54 25.64
C HIS A 394 1.95 25.55 24.71
N GLY A 395 2.10 25.73 23.40
CA GLY A 395 1.65 24.78 22.39
C GLY A 395 2.84 24.25 21.58
N ILE A 396 2.97 22.94 21.46
CA ILE A 396 4.06 22.31 20.69
C ILE A 396 3.47 21.28 19.76
N TRP A 397 3.84 21.32 18.46
CA TRP A 397 3.49 20.33 17.48
C TRP A 397 4.68 19.50 17.06
N PHE A 398 4.46 18.19 16.95
CA PHE A 398 5.40 17.22 16.39
C PHE A 398 4.80 16.61 15.12
N HIS A 399 5.52 16.69 13.99
CA HIS A 399 5.11 16.05 12.76
C HIS A 399 6.32 15.57 11.94
N GLY A 400 6.11 14.59 11.04
CA GLY A 400 7.09 14.03 10.11
C GLY A 400 6.78 14.38 8.66
N HIS A 401 6.78 13.36 7.81
CA HIS A 401 6.39 13.35 6.40
C HIS A 401 7.38 13.97 5.41
N LEU A 402 8.05 15.03 5.74
CA LEU A 402 8.92 15.75 4.80
C LEU A 402 10.41 15.39 4.91
N HIS A 403 10.75 14.41 5.76
CA HIS A 403 12.07 13.80 5.92
C HIS A 403 13.22 14.79 6.21
N HIS A 404 12.94 15.98 6.74
CA HIS A 404 13.95 16.92 7.17
C HIS A 404 13.53 17.66 8.44
N GLN A 405 14.48 18.06 9.24
CA GLN A 405 14.21 18.73 10.51
C GLN A 405 14.00 20.24 10.31
N THR A 406 12.90 20.76 10.88
CA THR A 406 12.69 22.20 11.05
C THR A 406 12.11 22.53 12.42
N MET A 407 12.38 23.74 12.89
CA MET A 407 11.77 24.32 14.06
C MET A 407 11.23 25.70 13.68
N ASN A 408 9.94 25.90 13.87
CA ASN A 408 9.28 27.14 13.50
C ASN A 408 8.26 27.56 14.57
N GLU A 409 8.31 28.82 14.97
CA GLU A 409 7.30 29.40 15.86
C GLU A 409 6.21 30.07 15.04
N LYS A 410 4.95 29.74 15.31
CA LYS A 410 3.80 30.30 14.61
C LYS A 410 2.60 30.39 15.54
N ASP A 411 1.98 31.56 15.59
CA ASP A 411 0.72 31.81 16.31
C ASP A 411 0.73 31.27 17.77
N GLY A 412 1.85 31.44 18.49
CA GLY A 412 2.05 30.98 19.86
C GLY A 412 2.33 29.50 20.05
N CYS A 413 2.56 28.76 18.96
CA CYS A 413 2.99 27.36 19.00
C CYS A 413 4.38 27.19 18.42
N LEU A 414 5.15 26.31 19.01
CA LEU A 414 6.36 25.75 18.43
C LEU A 414 6.02 24.56 17.54
N ILE A 415 6.36 24.60 16.27
CA ILE A 415 6.13 23.54 15.31
C ILE A 415 7.45 22.87 15.00
N LEU A 416 7.55 21.60 15.38
CA LEU A 416 8.73 20.75 15.22
C LEU A 416 8.47 19.70 14.14
N GLN A 417 9.09 19.89 12.98
CA GLN A 417 9.17 18.87 11.95
C GLN A 417 10.34 17.96 12.29
N MET A 418 10.07 16.68 12.42
CA MET A 418 11.05 15.71 12.90
C MET A 418 11.85 15.14 11.73
N PRO A 419 13.15 14.80 11.96
CA PRO A 419 13.99 14.17 10.97
C PRO A 419 13.56 12.72 10.72
N SER A 420 13.93 12.16 9.57
CA SER A 420 13.76 10.75 9.23
C SER A 420 15.05 9.97 9.53
N LEU A 421 14.88 8.70 9.98
CA LEU A 421 15.97 7.72 10.06
C LEU A 421 16.22 6.98 8.75
N ALA A 422 15.26 7.00 7.82
CA ALA A 422 15.35 6.24 6.59
C ALA A 422 16.49 6.71 5.68
N GLY A 423 17.11 5.75 5.04
CA GLY A 423 17.98 6.00 3.89
C GLY A 423 17.18 6.35 2.64
N HIS A 424 17.92 6.70 1.60
CA HIS A 424 17.33 7.02 0.30
C HIS A 424 16.87 5.75 -0.43
N ASP A 425 15.81 5.87 -1.24
CA ASP A 425 15.40 4.92 -2.25
C ASP A 425 15.48 5.56 -3.63
N ARG A 426 15.11 4.80 -4.64
CA ARG A 426 15.08 5.25 -6.03
C ARG A 426 14.23 6.51 -6.23
N TYR A 427 13.09 6.62 -5.54
CA TYR A 427 12.23 7.80 -5.63
C TYR A 427 12.92 9.05 -5.09
N HIS A 428 13.47 8.98 -3.87
CA HIS A 428 14.17 10.10 -3.23
C HIS A 428 15.37 10.55 -4.06
N TYR A 429 16.18 9.59 -4.56
CA TYR A 429 17.32 9.88 -5.39
C TYR A 429 16.95 10.60 -6.70
N ARG A 430 15.93 10.06 -7.42
CA ARG A 430 15.47 10.67 -8.68
C ARG A 430 14.81 12.02 -8.51
N ALA A 431 14.13 12.24 -7.39
CA ALA A 431 13.48 13.52 -7.07
C ALA A 431 14.48 14.57 -6.49
N GLY A 432 15.73 14.18 -6.22
CA GLY A 432 16.74 15.06 -5.62
C GLY A 432 16.52 15.31 -4.12
N TYR A 433 15.79 14.46 -3.42
CA TYR A 433 15.55 14.56 -1.97
C TYR A 433 16.66 13.86 -1.18
N THR A 434 17.91 14.25 -1.46
CA THR A 434 19.12 13.60 -0.91
C THR A 434 19.97 14.53 -0.04
N THR A 435 19.49 15.73 0.27
CA THR A 435 20.26 16.75 0.99
C THR A 435 19.97 16.83 2.48
N SER A 436 18.93 16.13 2.97
CA SER A 436 18.56 16.13 4.37
C SER A 436 19.45 15.19 5.18
N THR A 437 19.86 15.60 6.38
CA THR A 437 20.60 14.74 7.28
C THR A 437 19.63 13.77 7.96
N ALA A 438 19.77 12.47 7.70
CA ALA A 438 19.03 11.44 8.40
C ALA A 438 19.46 11.38 9.89
N GLY A 439 18.54 11.06 10.78
CA GLY A 439 18.84 10.93 12.20
C GLY A 439 17.62 10.81 13.08
N LEU A 440 17.84 10.70 14.38
CA LEU A 440 16.80 10.68 15.40
C LEU A 440 16.96 11.87 16.34
N ALA A 441 15.84 12.49 16.72
CA ALA A 441 15.83 13.59 17.68
C ALA A 441 15.06 13.22 18.95
N ALA A 442 15.54 13.72 20.09
CA ALA A 442 14.82 13.74 21.36
C ALA A 442 14.55 15.20 21.75
N TYR A 443 13.31 15.50 22.11
CA TYR A 443 12.85 16.82 22.53
C TYR A 443 12.52 16.80 24.01
N LEU A 444 13.00 17.79 24.77
CA LEU A 444 12.82 17.87 26.21
C LEU A 444 11.79 18.95 26.53
N ILE A 445 10.75 18.56 27.26
CA ILE A 445 9.62 19.41 27.59
C ILE A 445 9.49 19.47 29.12
N ASP A 446 9.83 20.61 29.70
CA ASP A 446 9.67 20.86 31.10
C ASP A 446 8.20 21.04 31.45
N SER A 447 7.77 20.59 32.66
CA SER A 447 6.38 20.66 33.08
C SER A 447 5.87 22.11 33.28
N GLU A 448 6.74 23.06 33.52
CA GLU A 448 6.41 24.47 33.76
C GLU A 448 6.86 25.37 32.58
N GLU A 449 8.11 25.18 32.11
CA GLU A 449 8.78 26.09 31.15
C GLU A 449 8.51 25.71 29.68
N GLY A 450 7.89 24.55 29.41
CA GLY A 450 7.66 24.07 28.06
C GLY A 450 8.92 23.50 27.38
N TYR A 451 9.21 23.85 26.14
CA TYR A 451 10.38 23.34 25.41
C TYR A 451 11.68 23.88 25.99
N ILE A 452 12.54 22.99 26.49
CA ILE A 452 13.84 23.35 27.10
C ILE A 452 15.04 22.92 26.29
N GLY A 453 14.86 22.14 25.20
CA GLY A 453 15.96 21.74 24.34
C GLY A 453 15.71 20.47 23.57
N SER A 454 16.66 20.09 22.73
CA SER A 454 16.65 18.84 22.00
C SER A 454 18.06 18.27 21.82
N PHE A 455 18.12 16.95 21.67
CA PHE A 455 19.30 16.24 21.20
C PHE A 455 19.04 15.70 19.81
N PHE A 456 20.06 15.70 18.96
CA PHE A 456 20.01 15.12 17.63
C PHE A 456 21.14 14.11 17.44
N ALA A 457 20.80 12.90 17.06
CA ALA A 457 21.73 11.83 16.75
C ALA A 457 21.75 11.58 15.22
N PRO A 458 22.67 12.20 14.46
CA PRO A 458 22.74 12.06 13.00
C PRO A 458 23.21 10.66 12.60
N VAL A 459 22.72 10.20 11.45
CA VAL A 459 23.31 9.07 10.73
C VAL A 459 24.54 9.59 9.99
N MET A 460 25.69 9.04 10.28
CA MET A 460 26.93 9.38 9.57
C MET A 460 27.05 8.47 8.36
N HIS A 461 27.27 9.04 7.18
CA HIS A 461 27.63 8.24 6.01
C HIS A 461 29.07 7.76 6.16
N GLU A 462 29.29 6.45 6.04
CA GLU A 462 30.63 5.91 5.89
C GLU A 462 31.15 6.31 4.49
N GLU A 463 32.36 6.94 4.44
CA GLU A 463 33.02 7.32 3.20
C GLU A 463 33.37 6.11 2.30
#